data_d140ca24d3a7725136b81093872c8677
#
_entry.id   d140ca24d3a7725136b81093872c8677
#
_cell.length_a   1.000
_cell.length_b   1.000
_cell.length_c   1.000
_cell.angle_alpha   90.00
_cell.angle_beta   90.00
_cell.angle_gamma   90.00
#
_symmetry.space_group_name_H-M   'P 1'
#
loop_
_entity.id
_entity.type
_entity.pdbx_description
1 polymer ?
#
loop_
_entity_poly.entity_id
_entity_poly.type
_entity_poly.pdbx_seq_one_letter_code
_entity_poly.pdbx_strand_id
1 'polypeptide(L)'
;KGIFPVTAELTADLHSLGQMIQQGQRNIFETMVRFAPPEKKMVIKGDDKNLDGLNYLEGKTLDFVDEKAYLGTLAAHVDGGVPVITMDCGELNDRKVGELFFFLELCCGVSAYVLDVNPFNQPGVEFYKRNMFQLLGKPGYEKQ
;
A
#
# COMPACT_ATOMS: atom_id res chain seq x y z
N LYS A 1 -3.76 14.61 -15.69
CA LYS A 1 -3.05 14.88 -14.42
C LYS A 1 -3.51 13.84 -13.41
N GLY A 2 -2.65 13.37 -12.54
CA GLY A 2 -3.02 12.44 -11.47
C GLY A 2 -1.80 11.83 -10.79
N ILE A 3 -1.99 11.36 -9.56
CA ILE A 3 -1.08 10.48 -8.85
C ILE A 3 -1.57 9.06 -9.12
N PHE A 4 -0.67 8.15 -9.46
CA PHE A 4 -0.98 6.75 -9.66
C PHE A 4 -0.56 5.98 -8.39
N PRO A 5 -1.50 5.66 -7.49
CA PRO A 5 -1.20 4.91 -6.28
C PRO A 5 -0.96 3.44 -6.62
N VAL A 6 0.06 2.86 -5.98
CA VAL A 6 0.36 1.43 -6.02
C VAL A 6 0.44 0.95 -4.59
N THR A 7 -0.17 -0.19 -4.29
CA THR A 7 -0.04 -0.83 -2.98
C THR A 7 1.07 -1.87 -3.02
N ALA A 8 1.82 -1.96 -1.94
CA ALA A 8 2.81 -2.99 -1.71
C ALA A 8 2.63 -3.55 -0.29
N GLU A 9 2.73 -4.86 -0.15
CA GLU A 9 2.70 -5.55 1.13
C GLU A 9 4.14 -5.88 1.54
N LEU A 10 4.69 -5.09 2.43
CA LEU A 10 6.03 -5.32 2.97
C LEU A 10 5.91 -6.29 4.18
N THR A 11 6.76 -7.33 4.28
CA THR A 11 8.03 -7.56 3.55
C THR A 11 7.91 -8.34 2.24
N ALA A 12 6.76 -8.92 1.92
CA ALA A 12 6.61 -9.81 0.76
C ALA A 12 7.06 -9.12 -0.55
N ASP A 13 6.61 -7.90 -0.78
CA ASP A 13 6.90 -7.14 -2.00
C ASP A 13 8.28 -6.45 -2.02
N LEU A 14 9.11 -6.61 -1.00
CA LEU A 14 10.48 -6.10 -1.05
C LEU A 14 11.31 -6.74 -2.17
N HIS A 15 10.99 -7.99 -2.53
CA HIS A 15 11.66 -8.71 -3.62
C HIS A 15 11.06 -8.46 -5.01
N SER A 16 9.94 -7.75 -5.08
CA SER A 16 9.30 -7.35 -6.36
C SER A 16 9.41 -5.85 -6.61
N LEU A 17 8.88 -5.04 -5.72
CA LEU A 17 8.82 -3.58 -5.85
C LEU A 17 9.90 -2.85 -5.04
N GLY A 18 10.40 -3.47 -3.96
CA GLY A 18 11.33 -2.84 -3.03
C GLY A 18 12.62 -2.38 -3.70
N GLN A 19 13.17 -3.14 -4.64
CA GLN A 19 14.35 -2.75 -5.40
C GLN A 19 14.12 -1.46 -6.20
N MET A 20 12.95 -1.33 -6.83
CA MET A 20 12.58 -0.13 -7.58
C MET A 20 12.36 1.07 -6.64
N ILE A 21 11.74 0.85 -5.49
CA ILE A 21 11.55 1.88 -4.47
C ILE A 21 12.92 2.36 -3.98
N GLN A 22 13.81 1.43 -3.60
CA GLN A 22 15.11 1.73 -3.00
C GLN A 22 16.09 2.38 -3.97
N GLN A 23 16.18 1.93 -5.23
CA GLN A 23 17.21 2.34 -6.20
C GLN A 23 16.65 2.88 -7.51
N GLY A 24 15.34 2.93 -7.69
CA GLY A 24 14.71 3.48 -8.89
C GLY A 24 14.75 5.00 -8.96
N GLN A 25 14.01 5.56 -9.89
CA GLN A 25 13.89 7.01 -10.06
C GLN A 25 13.24 7.66 -8.84
N ARG A 26 13.73 8.83 -8.42
CA ARG A 26 13.20 9.60 -7.29
C ARG A 26 11.99 10.46 -7.70
N ASN A 27 10.96 9.80 -8.23
CA ASN A 27 9.69 10.40 -8.63
C ASN A 27 8.48 9.82 -7.88
N ILE A 28 8.75 9.07 -6.81
CA ILE A 28 7.75 8.47 -5.92
C ILE A 28 7.93 8.99 -4.50
N PHE A 29 6.88 8.94 -3.73
CA PHE A 29 6.89 9.00 -2.27
C PHE A 29 6.11 7.81 -1.73
N GLU A 30 6.36 7.46 -0.49
CA GLU A 30 5.77 6.28 0.14
C GLU A 30 4.93 6.69 1.34
N THR A 31 3.82 6.00 1.55
CA THR A 31 3.04 6.07 2.80
C THR A 31 3.03 4.69 3.44
N MET A 32 3.74 4.54 4.54
CA MET A 32 3.76 3.33 5.34
C MET A 32 2.61 3.35 6.34
N VAL A 33 1.63 2.48 6.15
CA VAL A 33 0.47 2.33 7.03
C VAL A 33 0.74 1.21 8.02
N ARG A 34 0.57 1.48 9.32
CA ARG A 34 0.77 0.47 10.37
C ARG A 34 -0.34 0.53 11.41
N PHE A 35 -0.55 -0.62 12.05
CA PHE A 35 -1.41 -0.76 13.22
C PHE A 35 -0.58 -1.11 14.45
N ALA A 36 -1.13 -0.87 15.63
CA ALA A 36 -0.52 -1.28 16.88
C ALA A 36 -0.37 -2.81 16.94
N PRO A 37 0.64 -3.34 17.67
CA PRO A 37 0.81 -4.76 17.83
C PRO A 37 -0.44 -5.45 18.38
N PRO A 38 -0.74 -6.69 17.95
CA PRO A 38 -1.91 -7.42 18.42
C PRO A 38 -1.80 -7.75 19.91
N GLU A 39 -2.93 -7.84 20.62
CA GLU A 39 -2.97 -8.27 22.03
C GLU A 39 -2.44 -9.69 22.21
N LYS A 40 -2.83 -10.60 21.30
CA LYS A 40 -2.37 -11.99 21.33
C LYS A 40 -0.99 -12.09 20.69
N LYS A 41 -0.01 -12.51 21.48
CA LYS A 41 1.35 -12.66 21.03
C LYS A 41 1.62 -14.10 20.58
N MET A 42 2.25 -14.25 19.42
CA MET A 42 2.77 -15.53 18.95
C MET A 42 4.29 -15.53 19.15
N VAL A 43 4.77 -16.43 20.01
CA VAL A 43 6.19 -16.57 20.33
C VAL A 43 6.83 -17.59 19.38
N ILE A 44 7.97 -17.25 18.83
CA ILE A 44 8.77 -18.11 17.96
C ILE A 44 9.47 -19.16 18.82
N LYS A 45 9.36 -20.42 18.41
CA LYS A 45 10.04 -21.53 19.04
C LYS A 45 11.31 -21.85 18.24
N GLY A 46 12.37 -22.19 18.96
CA GLY A 46 13.57 -22.69 18.32
C GLY A 46 13.43 -24.14 17.82
N ASP A 47 14.34 -24.55 16.98
CA ASP A 47 14.51 -25.92 16.52
C ASP A 47 15.86 -26.46 16.97
N ASP A 48 15.90 -27.67 17.59
CA ASP A 48 17.12 -28.28 18.14
C ASP A 48 18.26 -28.38 17.12
N LYS A 49 17.93 -28.51 15.84
CA LYS A 49 18.92 -28.64 14.76
C LYS A 49 19.24 -27.32 14.06
N ASN A 50 18.47 -26.25 14.33
CA ASN A 50 18.64 -24.93 13.71
C ASN A 50 18.86 -25.01 12.19
N LEU A 51 18.07 -25.84 11.49
CA LEU A 51 18.25 -26.11 10.07
C LEU A 51 18.02 -24.90 9.16
N ASP A 52 17.17 -23.99 9.61
CA ASP A 52 16.84 -22.73 8.91
C ASP A 52 17.71 -21.55 9.35
N GLY A 53 18.52 -21.72 10.38
CA GLY A 53 19.37 -20.66 10.94
C GLY A 53 18.61 -19.60 11.72
N LEU A 54 17.35 -19.83 12.09
CA LEU A 54 16.46 -18.82 12.69
C LEU A 54 16.39 -18.87 14.22
N ASN A 55 17.16 -19.75 14.91
CA ASN A 55 17.12 -19.84 16.37
C ASN A 55 17.49 -18.54 17.10
N TYR A 56 18.12 -17.59 16.44
CA TYR A 56 18.34 -16.25 17.01
C TYR A 56 17.06 -15.46 17.27
N LEU A 57 15.92 -15.92 16.71
CA LEU A 57 14.58 -15.38 16.93
C LEU A 57 13.82 -16.08 18.06
N GLU A 58 14.36 -17.18 18.62
CA GLU A 58 13.72 -17.91 19.71
C GLU A 58 13.34 -17.00 20.87
N GLY A 59 12.13 -17.16 21.37
CA GLY A 59 11.57 -16.36 22.47
C GLY A 59 11.09 -14.97 22.05
N LYS A 60 11.35 -14.51 20.82
CA LYS A 60 10.79 -13.27 20.28
C LYS A 60 9.38 -13.51 19.77
N THR A 61 8.59 -12.46 19.68
CA THR A 61 7.25 -12.52 19.11
C THR A 61 7.25 -12.15 17.62
N LEU A 62 6.27 -12.64 16.86
CA LEU A 62 6.16 -12.29 15.43
C LEU A 62 6.01 -10.79 15.22
N ASP A 63 5.21 -10.11 16.05
CA ASP A 63 5.04 -8.66 15.97
C ASP A 63 6.34 -7.89 16.27
N PHE A 64 7.21 -8.43 17.13
CA PHE A 64 8.54 -7.86 17.33
C PHE A 64 9.39 -7.97 16.07
N VAL A 65 9.35 -9.11 15.38
CA VAL A 65 10.10 -9.30 14.13
C VAL A 65 9.57 -8.39 13.04
N ASP A 66 8.24 -8.30 12.90
CA ASP A 66 7.57 -7.42 11.96
C ASP A 66 7.94 -5.94 12.20
N GLU A 67 7.93 -5.48 13.46
CA GLU A 67 8.37 -4.13 13.79
C GLU A 67 9.83 -3.87 13.37
N LYS A 68 10.74 -4.86 13.53
CA LYS A 68 12.13 -4.68 13.10
C LYS A 68 12.27 -4.68 11.60
N ALA A 69 11.46 -5.46 10.88
CA ALA A 69 11.38 -5.41 9.43
C ALA A 69 10.89 -4.05 8.94
N TYR A 70 9.81 -3.51 9.55
CA TYR A 70 9.31 -2.16 9.27
C TYR A 70 10.39 -1.10 9.48
N LEU A 71 11.04 -1.07 10.66
CA LEU A 71 12.05 -0.06 10.97
C LEU A 71 13.28 -0.15 10.05
N GLY A 72 13.70 -1.36 9.70
CA GLY A 72 14.80 -1.59 8.77
C GLY A 72 14.48 -1.11 7.36
N THR A 73 13.28 -1.38 6.87
CA THR A 73 12.81 -0.93 5.56
C THR A 73 12.67 0.59 5.53
N LEU A 74 12.05 1.18 6.55
CA LEU A 74 11.90 2.63 6.67
C LEU A 74 13.26 3.34 6.61
N ALA A 75 14.22 2.88 7.42
CA ALA A 75 15.56 3.46 7.44
C ALA A 75 16.23 3.36 6.06
N ALA A 76 16.18 2.20 5.42
CA ALA A 76 16.77 1.99 4.10
C ALA A 76 16.15 2.91 3.03
N HIS A 77 14.84 3.04 3.00
CA HIS A 77 14.14 3.88 2.02
C HIS A 77 14.46 5.37 2.23
N VAL A 78 14.44 5.83 3.49
CA VAL A 78 14.79 7.22 3.84
C VAL A 78 16.25 7.53 3.48
N ASP A 79 17.18 6.64 3.84
CA ASP A 79 18.61 6.79 3.48
C ASP A 79 18.82 6.77 1.97
N GLY A 80 17.99 6.02 1.24
CA GLY A 80 17.95 6.01 -0.21
C GLY A 80 17.32 7.26 -0.85
N GLY A 81 16.83 8.20 -0.05
CA GLY A 81 16.23 9.47 -0.51
C GLY A 81 14.77 9.36 -0.94
N VAL A 82 14.05 8.33 -0.51
CA VAL A 82 12.60 8.22 -0.72
C VAL A 82 11.88 9.04 0.37
N PRO A 83 11.03 10.01 0.01
CA PRO A 83 10.17 10.67 0.98
C PRO A 83 9.15 9.67 1.54
N VAL A 84 9.13 9.49 2.86
CA VAL A 84 8.24 8.55 3.53
C VAL A 84 7.34 9.28 4.51
N ILE A 85 6.04 8.96 4.44
CA ILE A 85 5.02 9.37 5.41
C ILE A 85 4.65 8.12 6.21
N THR A 86 4.73 8.19 7.53
CA THR A 86 4.24 7.11 8.40
C THR A 86 2.84 7.44 8.89
N MET A 87 1.91 6.50 8.71
CA MET A 87 0.54 6.58 9.21
C MET A 87 0.32 5.50 10.27
N ASP A 88 0.26 5.90 11.53
CA ASP A 88 -0.06 5.01 12.65
C ASP A 88 -1.56 5.05 12.91
N CYS A 89 -2.24 3.93 12.63
CA CYS A 89 -3.69 3.81 12.75
C CYS A 89 -4.15 3.36 14.15
N GLY A 90 -3.21 3.11 15.08
CA GLY A 90 -3.52 2.59 16.42
C GLY A 90 -3.97 1.13 16.39
N GLU A 91 -4.87 0.73 17.26
CA GLU A 91 -5.36 -0.65 17.34
C GLU A 91 -6.12 -1.07 16.09
N LEU A 92 -5.88 -2.30 15.63
CA LEU A 92 -6.62 -2.88 14.50
C LEU A 92 -8.03 -3.29 14.97
N ASN A 93 -9.02 -2.52 14.57
CA ASN A 93 -10.43 -2.82 14.78
C ASN A 93 -11.29 -2.23 13.64
N ASP A 94 -12.56 -2.64 13.57
CA ASP A 94 -13.48 -2.26 12.49
C ASP A 94 -13.58 -0.74 12.32
N ARG A 95 -13.64 -0.02 13.44
CA ARG A 95 -13.73 1.44 13.45
C ARG A 95 -12.47 2.07 12.82
N LYS A 96 -11.27 1.61 13.20
CA LYS A 96 -10.02 2.16 12.71
C LYS A 96 -9.81 1.86 11.23
N VAL A 97 -10.25 0.70 10.77
CA VAL A 97 -10.25 0.36 9.34
C VAL A 97 -11.21 1.28 8.57
N GLY A 98 -12.40 1.53 9.10
CA GLY A 98 -13.36 2.48 8.52
C GLY A 98 -12.82 3.92 8.49
N GLU A 99 -12.17 4.37 9.56
CA GLU A 99 -11.51 5.69 9.63
C GLU A 99 -10.40 5.81 8.55
N LEU A 100 -9.61 4.74 8.36
CA LEU A 100 -8.56 4.71 7.33
C LEU A 100 -9.15 4.83 5.91
N PHE A 101 -10.21 4.06 5.60
CA PHE A 101 -10.86 4.13 4.30
C PHE A 101 -11.42 5.52 4.03
N PHE A 102 -12.16 6.08 4.98
CA PHE A 102 -12.71 7.43 4.85
C PHE A 102 -11.61 8.47 4.64
N PHE A 103 -10.51 8.37 5.40
CA PHE A 103 -9.37 9.27 5.23
C PHE A 103 -8.77 9.17 3.83
N LEU A 104 -8.56 7.98 3.29
CA LEU A 104 -7.99 7.78 1.96
C LEU A 104 -8.94 8.28 0.86
N GLU A 105 -10.25 8.06 1.00
CA GLU A 105 -11.25 8.60 0.08
C GLU A 105 -11.27 10.13 0.09
N LEU A 106 -11.18 10.74 1.27
CA LEU A 106 -11.09 12.19 1.41
C LEU A 106 -9.80 12.73 0.79
N CYS A 107 -8.66 12.07 1.02
CA CYS A 107 -7.39 12.41 0.38
C CYS A 107 -7.47 12.35 -1.14
N CYS A 108 -8.15 11.35 -1.69
CA CYS A 108 -8.39 11.23 -3.13
C CYS A 108 -9.14 12.46 -3.67
N GLY A 109 -10.25 12.84 -3.02
CA GLY A 109 -11.02 14.02 -3.40
C GLY A 109 -10.20 15.32 -3.32
N VAL A 110 -9.51 15.54 -2.20
CA VAL A 110 -8.67 16.73 -1.99
C VAL A 110 -7.53 16.80 -2.99
N SER A 111 -6.82 15.69 -3.22
CA SER A 111 -5.70 15.64 -4.18
C SER A 111 -6.16 15.94 -5.61
N ALA A 112 -7.35 15.49 -6.00
CA ALA A 112 -7.92 15.80 -7.30
C ALA A 112 -8.16 17.32 -7.45
N TYR A 113 -8.73 17.97 -6.44
CA TYR A 113 -8.91 19.42 -6.46
C TYR A 113 -7.58 20.19 -6.50
N VAL A 114 -6.56 19.75 -5.75
CA VAL A 114 -5.22 20.36 -5.81
C VAL A 114 -4.62 20.24 -7.22
N LEU A 115 -4.92 19.15 -7.94
CA LEU A 115 -4.48 18.93 -9.32
C LEU A 115 -5.37 19.57 -10.38
N ASP A 116 -6.40 20.30 -9.96
CA ASP A 116 -7.43 20.88 -10.86
C ASP A 116 -8.12 19.81 -11.72
N VAL A 117 -8.57 18.74 -11.06
CA VAL A 117 -9.30 17.61 -11.65
C VAL A 117 -10.59 17.40 -10.88
N ASN A 118 -11.70 17.15 -11.59
CA ASN A 118 -12.97 16.81 -10.95
C ASN A 118 -12.94 15.35 -10.47
N PRO A 119 -13.00 15.08 -9.15
CA PRO A 119 -12.97 13.72 -8.61
C PRO A 119 -14.27 12.93 -8.82
N PHE A 120 -15.37 13.59 -9.22
CA PHE A 120 -16.70 13.01 -9.29
C PHE A 120 -17.16 12.65 -10.70
N ASN A 121 -16.29 12.75 -11.70
CA ASN A 121 -16.61 12.32 -13.05
C ASN A 121 -15.55 11.36 -13.59
N GLN A 122 -15.91 10.59 -14.61
CA GLN A 122 -15.04 9.58 -15.22
C GLN A 122 -15.16 9.60 -16.76
N PRO A 123 -14.84 10.73 -17.42
CA PRO A 123 -15.03 10.83 -18.89
C PRO A 123 -14.24 9.76 -19.65
N GLY A 124 -13.06 9.37 -19.17
CA GLY A 124 -12.26 8.30 -19.78
C GLY A 124 -12.96 6.94 -19.79
N VAL A 125 -13.75 6.63 -18.75
CA VAL A 125 -14.53 5.40 -18.68
C VAL A 125 -15.69 5.39 -19.66
N GLU A 126 -16.28 6.53 -19.96
CA GLU A 126 -17.38 6.66 -20.92
C GLU A 126 -16.92 6.33 -22.35
N PHE A 127 -15.68 6.60 -22.72
CA PHE A 127 -15.15 6.22 -24.04
C PHE A 127 -15.14 4.71 -24.25
N TYR A 128 -14.64 3.94 -23.26
CA TYR A 128 -14.62 2.49 -23.40
C TYR A 128 -16.04 1.90 -23.42
N LYS A 129 -16.96 2.42 -22.61
CA LYS A 129 -18.35 1.98 -22.60
C LYS A 129 -19.02 2.20 -23.97
N ARG A 130 -18.81 3.35 -24.58
CA ARG A 130 -19.30 3.65 -25.92
C ARG A 130 -18.78 2.63 -26.93
N ASN A 131 -17.48 2.36 -26.96
CA ASN A 131 -16.88 1.39 -27.84
C ASN A 131 -17.44 -0.02 -27.61
N MET A 132 -17.57 -0.44 -26.37
CA MET A 132 -18.16 -1.74 -26.02
C MET A 132 -19.61 -1.84 -26.51
N PHE A 133 -20.44 -0.82 -26.29
CA PHE A 133 -21.83 -0.82 -26.72
C PHE A 133 -21.97 -0.83 -28.25
N GLN A 134 -21.08 -0.18 -28.99
CA GLN A 134 -21.01 -0.26 -30.45
C GLN A 134 -20.67 -1.69 -30.90
N LEU A 135 -19.67 -2.30 -30.31
CA LEU A 135 -19.27 -3.68 -30.64
C LEU A 135 -20.36 -4.71 -30.32
N LEU A 136 -21.14 -4.46 -29.28
CA LEU A 136 -22.29 -5.30 -28.90
C LEU A 136 -23.55 -5.01 -29.73
N GLY A 137 -23.53 -4.04 -30.63
CA GLY A 137 -24.71 -3.67 -31.42
C GLY A 137 -25.85 -3.08 -30.58
N LYS A 138 -25.53 -2.40 -29.47
CA LYS A 138 -26.56 -1.80 -28.63
C LYS A 138 -27.27 -0.67 -29.38
N PRO A 139 -28.62 -0.69 -29.47
CA PRO A 139 -29.39 0.37 -30.12
C PRO A 139 -29.05 1.77 -29.59
N GLY A 140 -28.86 2.74 -30.50
CA GLY A 140 -28.45 4.11 -30.15
C GLY A 140 -26.95 4.35 -30.02
N TYR A 141 -26.12 3.29 -30.28
CA TYR A 141 -24.66 3.37 -30.25
C TYR A 141 -24.02 2.95 -31.58
N GLU A 142 -24.74 3.00 -32.68
CA GLU A 142 -24.24 2.72 -34.01
C GLU A 142 -23.05 3.62 -34.35
N LYS A 143 -22.14 3.15 -35.19
CA LYS A 143 -21.04 3.98 -35.71
C LYS A 143 -21.65 5.08 -36.58
N GLN A 144 -21.38 6.32 -36.24
CA GLN A 144 -21.58 7.43 -37.14
C GLN A 144 -20.53 7.44 -38.23
#